data_e3145206847e2efbb7978d28eb929af2
#
_entry.id   e3145206847e2efbb7978d28eb929af2
#
_cell.length_a   1.000
_cell.length_b   1.000
_cell.length_c   1.000
_cell.angle_alpha   90.00
_cell.angle_beta   90.00
_cell.angle_gamma   90.00
#
_symmetry.space_group_name_H-M   'P 1'
#
loop_
_entity.id
_entity.type
_entity.pdbx_description
1 polymer ?
#
loop_
_entity_poly.entity_id
_entity_poly.type
_entity_poly.pdbx_seq_one_letter_code
_entity_poly.pdbx_strand_id
1 'polypeptide(L)'
;MSDPVLVVNELTVYRETYAAVQNVSFTVPAGMDTAIVGPNGAGKSTLIQAILGILPRRSGEIFVLGQALSPKGRLPAEIREQIAYLPQNFLFDRRIPITVKELVGLGWDRLGIQLPWTGGRARRHAVQQALTQVDALHLRHKLVSALSGGELKRVLLAYCLVRPRRLLILDEAPAGLDVRSESEFYRLLHQLKKEQGWAILQISHDLDMVRRSCDRVLCLNRTLLCQGTPDNSLTPENLSLAYGSEFVRYHHAC
;
A
#
# COMPACT_ATOMS: atom_id res chain seq x y z
N MET A 1 -8.49 -0.67 -23.05
CA MET A 1 -7.55 -0.66 -21.92
C MET A 1 -8.12 0.30 -20.90
N SER A 2 -8.32 -0.11 -19.66
CA SER A 2 -8.83 0.79 -18.59
C SER A 2 -7.77 1.85 -18.26
N ASP A 3 -8.21 3.09 -18.01
CA ASP A 3 -7.32 4.19 -17.63
C ASP A 3 -6.51 3.84 -16.37
N PRO A 4 -5.21 4.21 -16.31
CA PRO A 4 -4.38 3.94 -15.14
C PRO A 4 -4.90 4.72 -13.92
N VAL A 5 -4.85 4.08 -12.75
CA VAL A 5 -5.24 4.73 -11.48
C VAL A 5 -4.14 5.62 -10.90
N LEU A 6 -2.89 5.36 -11.30
CA LEU A 6 -1.73 6.16 -10.93
C LEU A 6 -0.83 6.34 -12.14
N VAL A 7 -0.40 7.58 -12.38
CA VAL A 7 0.62 7.93 -13.38
C VAL A 7 1.68 8.77 -12.68
N VAL A 8 2.93 8.39 -12.84
CA VAL A 8 4.09 9.09 -12.33
C VAL A 8 5.00 9.40 -13.50
N ASN A 9 5.35 10.69 -13.70
CA ASN A 9 6.17 11.16 -14.80
C ASN A 9 7.39 11.91 -14.26
N GLU A 10 8.59 11.43 -14.61
CA GLU A 10 9.89 12.07 -14.34
C GLU A 10 10.07 12.52 -12.89
N LEU A 11 9.54 11.75 -11.95
CA LEU A 11 9.50 12.11 -10.54
C LEU A 11 10.89 12.12 -9.91
N THR A 12 11.25 13.24 -9.29
CA THR A 12 12.46 13.36 -8.47
C THR A 12 12.09 13.84 -7.07
N VAL A 13 12.56 13.12 -6.05
CA VAL A 13 12.31 13.41 -4.64
C VAL A 13 13.61 13.41 -3.86
N TYR A 14 13.82 14.44 -3.08
CA TYR A 14 14.98 14.58 -2.21
C TYR A 14 14.64 14.21 -0.77
N ARG A 15 15.59 13.57 -0.11
CA ARG A 15 15.66 13.44 1.34
C ARG A 15 16.85 14.26 1.80
N GLU A 16 16.57 15.33 2.54
CA GLU A 16 17.61 16.28 2.93
C GLU A 16 18.42 16.76 1.72
N THR A 17 19.66 16.30 1.57
CA THR A 17 20.60 16.76 0.53
C THR A 17 20.75 15.79 -0.64
N TYR A 18 20.21 14.58 -0.59
CA TYR A 18 20.39 13.59 -1.66
C TYR A 18 19.10 13.24 -2.38
N ALA A 19 19.20 12.93 -3.68
CA ALA A 19 18.08 12.44 -4.47
C ALA A 19 17.78 10.98 -4.10
N ALA A 20 16.70 10.77 -3.33
CA ALA A 20 16.27 9.43 -2.92
C ALA A 20 15.46 8.73 -4.03
N VAL A 21 14.80 9.51 -4.89
CA VAL A 21 14.13 9.06 -6.12
C VAL A 21 14.54 10.02 -7.22
N GLN A 22 14.96 9.50 -8.37
CA GLN A 22 15.51 10.31 -9.46
C GLN A 22 14.92 9.89 -10.80
N ASN A 23 14.21 10.83 -11.43
CA ASN A 23 13.62 10.70 -12.78
C ASN A 23 12.83 9.40 -13.01
N VAL A 24 11.92 9.08 -12.09
CA VAL A 24 11.13 7.84 -12.11
C VAL A 24 9.80 8.07 -12.83
N SER A 25 9.52 7.22 -13.84
CA SER A 25 8.25 7.24 -14.59
C SER A 25 7.64 5.84 -14.66
N PHE A 26 6.36 5.71 -14.27
CA PHE A 26 5.60 4.47 -14.37
C PHE A 26 4.11 4.71 -14.26
N THR A 27 3.33 3.66 -14.52
CA THR A 27 1.87 3.66 -14.35
C THR A 27 1.41 2.45 -13.55
N VAL A 28 0.31 2.61 -12.79
CA VAL A 28 -0.41 1.51 -12.15
C VAL A 28 -1.76 1.37 -12.85
N PRO A 29 -2.00 0.28 -13.60
CA PRO A 29 -3.28 0.05 -14.26
C PRO A 29 -4.39 -0.25 -13.22
N ALA A 30 -5.64 0.03 -13.58
CA ALA A 30 -6.79 -0.32 -12.76
C ALA A 30 -6.92 -1.85 -12.58
N GLY A 31 -7.23 -2.28 -11.37
CA GLY A 31 -7.43 -3.70 -11.03
C GLY A 31 -6.16 -4.56 -11.01
N MET A 32 -4.98 -3.99 -11.27
CA MET A 32 -3.71 -4.72 -11.23
C MET A 32 -2.97 -4.54 -9.90
N ASP A 33 -2.22 -5.57 -9.54
CA ASP A 33 -1.28 -5.57 -8.41
C ASP A 33 0.14 -5.29 -8.94
N THR A 34 0.71 -4.16 -8.52
CA THR A 34 2.04 -3.71 -8.93
C THR A 34 2.97 -3.69 -7.72
N ALA A 35 4.01 -4.52 -7.76
CA ALA A 35 5.03 -4.55 -6.70
C ALA A 35 6.20 -3.61 -7.02
N ILE A 36 6.69 -2.89 -6.01
CA ILE A 36 7.96 -2.17 -6.03
C ILE A 36 8.97 -3.00 -5.25
N VAL A 37 10.02 -3.42 -5.92
CA VAL A 37 11.13 -4.19 -5.34
C VAL A 37 12.44 -3.41 -5.44
N GLY A 38 13.40 -3.74 -4.58
CA GLY A 38 14.72 -3.09 -4.56
C GLY A 38 15.34 -3.14 -3.17
N PRO A 39 16.64 -2.86 -3.04
CA PRO A 39 17.37 -2.93 -1.77
C PRO A 39 16.87 -1.91 -0.76
N ASN A 40 17.32 -2.06 0.49
CA ASN A 40 17.13 -1.05 1.52
C ASN A 40 17.82 0.25 1.09
N GLY A 41 17.16 1.40 1.31
CA GLY A 41 17.66 2.69 0.83
C GLY A 41 17.42 3.00 -0.66
N ALA A 42 16.78 2.11 -1.42
CA ALA A 42 16.45 2.31 -2.84
C ALA A 42 15.44 3.43 -3.13
N GLY A 43 14.82 4.02 -2.10
CA GLY A 43 13.84 5.09 -2.26
C GLY A 43 12.37 4.63 -2.30
N LYS A 44 12.07 3.34 -2.07
CA LYS A 44 10.72 2.77 -2.18
C LYS A 44 9.69 3.50 -1.32
N SER A 45 9.90 3.62 -0.01
CA SER A 45 8.98 4.33 0.90
C SER A 45 8.96 5.84 0.62
N THR A 46 10.09 6.42 0.16
CA THR A 46 10.14 7.82 -0.28
C THR A 46 9.23 8.06 -1.50
N LEU A 47 9.24 7.13 -2.46
CA LEU A 47 8.36 7.16 -3.63
C LEU A 47 6.89 7.10 -3.21
N ILE A 48 6.51 6.15 -2.33
CA ILE A 48 5.14 6.05 -1.80
C ILE A 48 4.73 7.33 -1.06
N GLN A 49 5.60 7.88 -0.21
CA GLN A 49 5.30 9.12 0.54
C GLN A 49 5.12 10.33 -0.39
N ALA A 50 5.85 10.40 -1.51
CA ALA A 50 5.65 11.44 -2.50
C ALA A 50 4.34 11.28 -3.27
N ILE A 51 3.96 10.05 -3.63
CA ILE A 51 2.66 9.72 -4.26
C ILE A 51 1.49 10.09 -3.35
N LEU A 52 1.62 9.84 -2.05
CA LEU A 52 0.62 10.22 -1.04
C LEU A 52 0.61 11.72 -0.71
N GLY A 53 1.55 12.51 -1.26
CA GLY A 53 1.69 13.92 -0.96
C GLY A 53 2.21 14.23 0.45
N ILE A 54 2.79 13.24 1.13
CA ILE A 54 3.41 13.40 2.45
C ILE A 54 4.77 14.11 2.32
N LEU A 55 5.52 13.75 1.27
CA LEU A 55 6.79 14.40 0.94
C LEU A 55 6.64 15.28 -0.31
N PRO A 56 7.23 16.46 -0.30
CA PRO A 56 7.27 17.30 -1.49
C PRO A 56 8.19 16.70 -2.57
N ARG A 57 7.76 16.77 -3.82
CA ARG A 57 8.62 16.45 -4.95
C ARG A 57 9.47 17.63 -5.38
N ARG A 58 10.67 17.39 -5.91
CA ARG A 58 11.52 18.39 -6.54
C ARG A 58 11.08 18.71 -7.95
N SER A 59 10.74 17.68 -8.72
CA SER A 59 10.27 17.77 -10.10
C SER A 59 9.41 16.58 -10.47
N GLY A 60 8.80 16.61 -11.65
CA GLY A 60 7.93 15.59 -12.18
C GLY A 60 6.46 15.79 -11.80
N GLU A 61 5.63 14.91 -12.31
CA GLU A 61 4.18 14.98 -12.13
C GLU A 61 3.63 13.65 -11.59
N ILE A 62 2.57 13.76 -10.80
CA ILE A 62 1.84 12.60 -10.26
C ILE A 62 0.35 12.85 -10.50
N PHE A 63 -0.30 11.88 -11.15
CA PHE A 63 -1.75 11.87 -11.34
C PHE A 63 -2.33 10.65 -10.62
N VAL A 64 -3.31 10.88 -9.77
CA VAL A 64 -4.04 9.82 -9.07
C VAL A 64 -5.50 9.88 -9.50
N LEU A 65 -6.01 8.79 -10.06
CA LEU A 65 -7.38 8.69 -10.60
C LEU A 65 -7.70 9.84 -11.58
N GLY A 66 -6.72 10.19 -12.43
CA GLY A 66 -6.83 11.27 -13.41
C GLY A 66 -6.66 12.69 -12.86
N GLN A 67 -6.47 12.86 -11.55
CA GLN A 67 -6.28 14.18 -10.93
C GLN A 67 -4.82 14.43 -10.56
N ALA A 68 -4.30 15.57 -10.97
CA ALA A 68 -2.93 15.97 -10.66
C ALA A 68 -2.74 16.23 -9.16
N LEU A 69 -1.73 15.62 -8.57
CA LEU A 69 -1.26 15.98 -7.24
C LEU A 69 -0.63 17.38 -7.30
N SER A 70 -1.14 18.32 -6.49
CA SER A 70 -0.58 19.69 -6.49
C SER A 70 0.90 19.68 -6.07
N PRO A 71 1.68 20.75 -6.38
CA PRO A 71 3.07 20.87 -5.91
C PRO A 71 3.22 20.79 -4.39
N LYS A 72 2.17 21.17 -3.64
CA LYS A 72 2.09 21.08 -2.17
C LYS A 72 1.59 19.73 -1.66
N GLY A 73 1.52 18.68 -2.51
CA GLY A 73 1.06 17.34 -2.12
C GLY A 73 -0.44 17.24 -1.83
N ARG A 74 -1.28 18.10 -2.41
CA ARG A 74 -2.73 18.08 -2.14
C ARG A 74 -3.50 17.48 -3.30
N LEU A 75 -4.38 16.53 -2.97
CA LEU A 75 -5.44 16.00 -3.83
C LEU A 75 -6.80 16.50 -3.35
N PRO A 76 -7.80 16.61 -4.23
CA PRO A 76 -9.20 16.78 -3.85
C PRO A 76 -9.63 15.73 -2.83
N ALA A 77 -10.54 16.10 -1.93
CA ALA A 77 -10.99 15.19 -0.86
C ALA A 77 -11.61 13.91 -1.44
N GLU A 78 -12.38 14.02 -2.51
CA GLU A 78 -13.05 12.93 -3.22
C GLU A 78 -12.05 11.90 -3.76
N ILE A 79 -10.86 12.35 -4.19
CA ILE A 79 -9.79 11.48 -4.68
C ILE A 79 -9.06 10.82 -3.51
N ARG A 80 -8.72 11.58 -2.47
CA ARG A 80 -8.08 11.03 -1.26
C ARG A 80 -8.93 9.94 -0.60
N GLU A 81 -10.25 10.11 -0.59
CA GLU A 81 -11.18 9.12 -0.05
C GLU A 81 -11.22 7.82 -0.85
N GLN A 82 -10.70 7.78 -2.07
CA GLN A 82 -10.60 6.60 -2.92
C GLN A 82 -9.24 5.88 -2.81
N ILE A 83 -8.34 6.41 -1.98
CA ILE A 83 -7.02 5.81 -1.71
C ILE A 83 -7.04 5.24 -0.30
N ALA A 84 -6.52 4.04 -0.13
CA ALA A 84 -6.19 3.47 1.17
C ALA A 84 -4.67 3.28 1.26
N TYR A 85 -4.10 3.53 2.44
CA TYR A 85 -2.69 3.34 2.70
C TYR A 85 -2.48 2.51 3.97
N LEU A 86 -1.70 1.46 3.84
CA LEU A 86 -1.28 0.60 4.93
C LEU A 86 0.24 0.74 5.12
N PRO A 87 0.70 1.46 6.15
CA PRO A 87 2.11 1.67 6.38
C PRO A 87 2.80 0.40 6.92
N GLN A 88 4.10 0.31 6.76
CA GLN A 88 4.94 -0.76 7.30
C GLN A 88 4.75 -0.90 8.82
N ASN A 89 4.86 0.21 9.53
CA ASN A 89 4.67 0.28 10.96
C ASN A 89 3.43 1.11 11.28
N PHE A 90 2.39 0.47 11.77
CA PHE A 90 1.26 1.16 12.34
C PHE A 90 1.60 1.56 13.78
N LEU A 91 2.14 2.78 13.93
CA LEU A 91 2.47 3.33 15.24
C LEU A 91 1.17 3.74 15.92
N PHE A 92 0.78 2.97 16.92
CA PHE A 92 -0.37 3.24 17.75
C PHE A 92 0.09 3.43 19.19
N ASP A 93 -0.30 4.55 19.83
CA ASP A 93 -0.04 4.74 21.27
C ASP A 93 -0.92 3.77 22.07
N ARG A 94 -0.30 2.73 22.61
CA ARG A 94 -0.99 1.68 23.38
C ARG A 94 -1.77 2.21 24.60
N ARG A 95 -1.51 3.44 25.02
CA ARG A 95 -2.25 4.11 26.10
C ARG A 95 -3.63 4.59 25.66
N ILE A 96 -3.87 4.73 24.36
CA ILE A 96 -5.17 5.13 23.85
C ILE A 96 -6.11 3.91 23.85
N PRO A 97 -7.19 3.89 24.67
CA PRO A 97 -8.07 2.74 24.77
C PRO A 97 -9.08 2.71 23.61
N ILE A 98 -8.60 2.51 22.37
CA ILE A 98 -9.46 2.37 21.18
C ILE A 98 -9.80 0.90 20.92
N THR A 99 -11.05 0.62 20.67
CA THR A 99 -11.51 -0.72 20.24
C THR A 99 -11.37 -0.90 18.74
N VAL A 100 -11.37 -2.16 18.29
CA VAL A 100 -11.32 -2.52 16.87
C VAL A 100 -12.42 -1.84 16.05
N LYS A 101 -13.68 -1.84 16.55
CA LYS A 101 -14.81 -1.17 15.87
C LYS A 101 -14.61 0.34 15.73
N GLU A 102 -13.97 0.97 16.72
CA GLU A 102 -13.69 2.40 16.68
C GLU A 102 -12.59 2.70 15.68
N LEU A 103 -11.48 1.93 15.70
CA LEU A 103 -10.40 2.07 14.71
C LEU A 103 -10.94 1.91 13.29
N VAL A 104 -11.67 0.84 12.99
CA VAL A 104 -12.24 0.62 11.65
C VAL A 104 -13.22 1.72 11.28
N GLY A 105 -13.99 2.21 12.25
CA GLY A 105 -14.90 3.32 12.08
C GLY A 105 -14.24 4.64 11.67
N LEU A 106 -12.99 4.89 12.06
CA LEU A 106 -12.24 6.07 11.60
C LEU A 106 -12.01 6.06 10.08
N GLY A 107 -11.94 4.87 9.47
CA GLY A 107 -11.84 4.73 8.00
C GLY A 107 -13.13 5.13 7.25
N TRP A 108 -14.27 5.10 7.94
CA TRP A 108 -15.57 5.58 7.43
C TRP A 108 -15.71 7.09 7.54
N ASP A 109 -15.21 7.66 8.64
CA ASP A 109 -15.45 9.05 8.97
C ASP A 109 -14.74 9.98 7.97
N ARG A 110 -15.44 11.02 7.47
CA ARG A 110 -14.84 12.06 6.64
C ARG A 110 -14.05 13.01 7.51
N LEU A 111 -12.96 13.56 6.98
CA LEU A 111 -12.26 14.66 7.63
C LEU A 111 -13.19 15.89 7.65
N GLY A 112 -13.64 16.29 8.82
CA GLY A 112 -14.52 17.45 9.03
C GLY A 112 -15.50 17.25 10.20
N ILE A 113 -16.27 18.28 10.50
CA ILE A 113 -17.31 18.23 11.54
C ILE A 113 -18.47 17.37 11.00
N GLN A 114 -18.66 16.19 11.56
CA GLN A 114 -19.84 15.36 11.30
C GLN A 114 -20.85 15.55 12.43
N LEU A 115 -22.09 15.77 12.06
CA LEU A 115 -23.18 15.83 13.05
C LEU A 115 -23.38 14.44 13.64
N PRO A 116 -23.40 14.27 14.98
CA PRO A 116 -23.41 12.97 15.66
C PRO A 116 -24.56 12.03 15.28
N TRP A 117 -25.66 12.59 14.76
CA TRP A 117 -26.87 11.84 14.38
C TRP A 117 -26.93 11.47 12.90
N THR A 118 -26.01 11.94 12.06
CA THR A 118 -26.00 11.61 10.63
C THR A 118 -25.13 10.38 10.37
N GLY A 119 -25.74 9.32 9.79
CA GLY A 119 -25.01 8.15 9.29
C GLY A 119 -24.62 7.07 10.29
N GLY A 120 -24.96 7.17 11.57
CA GLY A 120 -24.53 6.21 12.59
C GLY A 120 -24.98 4.76 12.33
N ARG A 121 -26.11 4.53 11.64
CA ARG A 121 -26.58 3.19 11.27
C ARG A 121 -25.78 2.66 10.07
N ALA A 122 -25.55 3.48 9.05
CA ALA A 122 -24.75 3.13 7.87
C ALA A 122 -23.29 2.85 8.25
N ARG A 123 -22.69 3.70 9.09
CA ARG A 123 -21.33 3.50 9.65
C ARG A 123 -21.19 2.16 10.37
N ARG A 124 -22.13 1.84 11.26
CA ARG A 124 -22.12 0.56 12.02
C ARG A 124 -22.20 -0.63 11.08
N HIS A 125 -23.08 -0.57 10.08
CA HIS A 125 -23.23 -1.62 9.10
C HIS A 125 -21.97 -1.80 8.26
N ALA A 126 -21.35 -0.72 7.76
CA ALA A 126 -20.09 -0.75 7.00
C ALA A 126 -18.94 -1.34 7.82
N VAL A 127 -18.79 -0.92 9.10
CA VAL A 127 -17.78 -1.48 10.02
C VAL A 127 -17.99 -2.98 10.23
N GLN A 128 -19.24 -3.41 10.44
CA GLN A 128 -19.55 -4.82 10.62
C GLN A 128 -19.24 -5.62 9.36
N GLN A 129 -19.63 -5.14 8.18
CA GLN A 129 -19.32 -5.78 6.90
C GLN A 129 -17.81 -5.89 6.67
N ALA A 130 -17.06 -4.79 6.85
CA ALA A 130 -15.62 -4.78 6.68
C ALA A 130 -14.91 -5.79 7.61
N LEU A 131 -15.31 -5.85 8.89
CA LEU A 131 -14.77 -6.81 9.83
C LEU A 131 -15.14 -8.25 9.49
N THR A 132 -16.33 -8.49 8.95
CA THR A 132 -16.74 -9.84 8.49
C THR A 132 -15.91 -10.30 7.31
N GLN A 133 -15.64 -9.42 6.33
CA GLN A 133 -14.86 -9.74 5.14
C GLN A 133 -13.40 -10.16 5.46
N VAL A 134 -12.85 -9.66 6.57
CA VAL A 134 -11.47 -10.02 7.00
C VAL A 134 -11.45 -11.06 8.12
N ASP A 135 -12.59 -11.69 8.44
CA ASP A 135 -12.73 -12.66 9.55
C ASP A 135 -12.27 -12.09 10.91
N ALA A 136 -12.58 -10.83 11.17
CA ALA A 136 -12.22 -10.13 12.42
C ALA A 136 -13.41 -9.61 13.22
N LEU A 137 -14.65 -9.99 12.87
CA LEU A 137 -15.86 -9.49 13.55
C LEU A 137 -15.88 -9.85 15.05
N HIS A 138 -15.34 -11.02 15.41
CA HIS A 138 -15.24 -11.47 16.80
C HIS A 138 -14.33 -10.57 17.65
N LEU A 139 -13.43 -9.81 17.03
CA LEU A 139 -12.50 -8.88 17.68
C LEU A 139 -13.10 -7.48 17.90
N ARG A 140 -14.31 -7.18 17.44
CA ARG A 140 -14.87 -5.82 17.34
C ARG A 140 -14.85 -5.01 18.66
N HIS A 141 -14.89 -5.67 19.80
CA HIS A 141 -14.87 -5.04 21.11
C HIS A 141 -13.50 -5.13 21.83
N LYS A 142 -12.54 -5.85 21.23
CA LYS A 142 -11.19 -5.97 21.76
C LYS A 142 -10.44 -4.65 21.61
N LEU A 143 -9.59 -4.32 22.56
CA LEU A 143 -8.68 -3.18 22.42
C LEU A 143 -7.64 -3.46 21.35
N VAL A 144 -7.30 -2.46 20.54
CA VAL A 144 -6.28 -2.57 19.50
C VAL A 144 -4.91 -2.93 20.09
N SER A 145 -4.60 -2.43 21.29
CA SER A 145 -3.36 -2.74 22.03
C SER A 145 -3.22 -4.21 22.43
N ALA A 146 -4.33 -4.97 22.46
CA ALA A 146 -4.37 -6.38 22.85
C ALA A 146 -4.41 -7.35 21.64
N LEU A 147 -4.26 -6.84 20.42
CA LEU A 147 -4.25 -7.66 19.21
C LEU A 147 -2.87 -8.28 18.98
N SER A 148 -2.86 -9.51 18.46
CA SER A 148 -1.66 -10.08 17.83
C SER A 148 -1.32 -9.34 16.53
N GLY A 149 -0.10 -9.53 16.00
CA GLY A 149 0.31 -8.91 14.74
C GLY A 149 -0.61 -9.27 13.57
N GLY A 150 -1.00 -10.53 13.43
CA GLY A 150 -1.92 -11.00 12.39
C GLY A 150 -3.33 -10.43 12.55
N GLU A 151 -3.89 -10.43 13.78
CA GLU A 151 -5.18 -9.80 14.06
C GLU A 151 -5.16 -8.31 13.70
N LEU A 152 -4.09 -7.59 14.07
CA LEU A 152 -3.94 -6.16 13.75
C LEU A 152 -3.92 -5.92 12.24
N LYS A 153 -3.16 -6.72 11.46
CA LYS A 153 -3.10 -6.58 10.00
C LYS A 153 -4.47 -6.82 9.34
N ARG A 154 -5.25 -7.83 9.80
CA ARG A 154 -6.63 -8.05 9.35
C ARG A 154 -7.53 -6.85 9.68
N VAL A 155 -7.44 -6.31 10.89
CA VAL A 155 -8.20 -5.13 11.31
C VAL A 155 -7.84 -3.89 10.49
N LEU A 156 -6.56 -3.71 10.14
CA LEU A 156 -6.12 -2.62 9.26
C LEU A 156 -6.62 -2.79 7.81
N LEU A 157 -6.75 -4.03 7.31
CA LEU A 157 -7.44 -4.27 6.05
C LEU A 157 -8.94 -3.90 6.14
N ALA A 158 -9.62 -4.24 7.25
CA ALA A 158 -11.00 -3.81 7.46
C ALA A 158 -11.14 -2.27 7.46
N TYR A 159 -10.18 -1.56 8.06
CA TYR A 159 -10.10 -0.09 7.99
C TYR A 159 -10.02 0.42 6.54
N CYS A 160 -9.29 -0.28 5.67
CA CYS A 160 -9.22 0.06 4.24
C CYS A 160 -10.53 -0.24 3.50
N LEU A 161 -11.25 -1.30 3.91
CA LEU A 161 -12.49 -1.80 3.27
C LEU A 161 -13.75 -1.03 3.65
N VAL A 162 -13.75 -0.35 4.79
CA VAL A 162 -14.98 0.25 5.36
C VAL A 162 -15.65 1.27 4.43
N ARG A 163 -14.93 1.74 3.41
CA ARG A 163 -15.43 2.58 2.30
C ARG A 163 -14.92 2.05 0.97
N PRO A 164 -15.66 2.27 -0.13
CA PRO A 164 -15.15 1.96 -1.47
C PRO A 164 -13.84 2.69 -1.76
N ARG A 165 -12.84 1.95 -2.21
CA ARG A 165 -11.53 2.46 -2.61
C ARG A 165 -11.24 2.00 -4.04
N ARG A 166 -10.32 2.69 -4.73
CA ARG A 166 -9.85 2.30 -6.07
C ARG A 166 -8.35 2.00 -6.09
N LEU A 167 -7.61 2.57 -5.16
CA LEU A 167 -6.17 2.36 -5.02
C LEU A 167 -5.82 1.99 -3.58
N LEU A 168 -5.21 0.84 -3.40
CA LEU A 168 -4.62 0.40 -2.12
C LEU A 168 -3.10 0.47 -2.23
N ILE A 169 -2.47 1.19 -1.31
CA ILE A 169 -1.01 1.30 -1.22
C ILE A 169 -0.55 0.58 0.04
N LEU A 170 0.38 -0.37 -0.12
CA LEU A 170 0.95 -1.18 0.96
C LEU A 170 2.46 -0.93 1.05
N ASP A 171 2.92 -0.44 2.18
CA ASP A 171 4.36 -0.26 2.46
C ASP A 171 4.82 -1.40 3.38
N GLU A 172 5.33 -2.50 2.80
CA GLU A 172 5.78 -3.71 3.52
C GLU A 172 4.76 -4.21 4.57
N ALA A 173 3.47 -4.17 4.20
CA ALA A 173 2.35 -4.39 5.12
C ALA A 173 2.41 -5.72 5.92
N PRO A 174 2.83 -6.87 5.36
CA PRO A 174 2.91 -8.12 6.12
C PRO A 174 4.20 -8.28 6.94
N ALA A 175 5.14 -7.33 6.88
CA ALA A 175 6.40 -7.43 7.61
C ALA A 175 6.18 -7.70 9.12
N GLY A 176 6.96 -8.64 9.66
CA GLY A 176 6.88 -9.04 11.07
C GLY A 176 5.79 -10.06 11.40
N LEU A 177 5.09 -10.61 10.41
CA LEU A 177 4.23 -11.77 10.58
C LEU A 177 5.03 -13.08 10.47
N ASP A 178 4.54 -14.13 11.12
CA ASP A 178 5.01 -15.48 10.82
C ASP A 178 4.55 -15.93 9.43
N VAL A 179 5.21 -16.95 8.85
CA VAL A 179 4.99 -17.44 7.47
C VAL A 179 3.52 -17.78 7.20
N ARG A 180 2.82 -18.38 8.18
CA ARG A 180 1.42 -18.75 8.04
C ARG A 180 0.52 -17.51 7.97
N SER A 181 0.70 -16.60 8.90
CA SER A 181 -0.06 -15.33 8.97
C SER A 181 0.18 -14.46 7.74
N GLU A 182 1.40 -14.46 7.22
CA GLU A 182 1.74 -13.75 5.97
C GLU A 182 1.01 -14.36 4.77
N SER A 183 1.04 -15.67 4.61
CA SER A 183 0.33 -16.39 3.54
C SER A 183 -1.18 -16.15 3.59
N GLU A 184 -1.76 -16.16 4.80
CA GLU A 184 -3.18 -15.85 5.02
C GLU A 184 -3.51 -14.40 4.64
N PHE A 185 -2.62 -13.44 4.97
CA PHE A 185 -2.77 -12.03 4.60
C PHE A 185 -2.81 -11.84 3.09
N TYR A 186 -1.86 -12.44 2.34
CA TYR A 186 -1.83 -12.32 0.88
C TYR A 186 -3.02 -13.01 0.21
N ARG A 187 -3.45 -14.18 0.72
CA ARG A 187 -4.66 -14.85 0.24
C ARG A 187 -5.90 -13.96 0.40
N LEU A 188 -6.06 -13.35 1.56
CA LEU A 188 -7.14 -12.41 1.84
C LEU A 188 -7.05 -11.18 0.94
N LEU A 189 -5.86 -10.59 0.79
CA LEU A 189 -5.63 -9.44 -0.09
C LEU A 189 -6.02 -9.74 -1.53
N HIS A 190 -5.64 -10.92 -2.05
CA HIS A 190 -5.99 -11.35 -3.41
C HIS A 190 -7.51 -11.53 -3.60
N GLN A 191 -8.18 -12.13 -2.61
CA GLN A 191 -9.65 -12.25 -2.61
C GLN A 191 -10.30 -10.86 -2.65
N LEU A 192 -9.91 -9.97 -1.73
CA LEU A 192 -10.47 -8.63 -1.65
C LEU A 192 -10.19 -7.79 -2.90
N LYS A 193 -9.01 -7.91 -3.51
CA LYS A 193 -8.70 -7.29 -4.81
C LYS A 193 -9.72 -7.67 -5.86
N LYS A 194 -10.05 -8.97 -5.99
CA LYS A 194 -11.05 -9.45 -6.96
C LYS A 194 -12.45 -8.93 -6.66
N GLU A 195 -12.85 -8.95 -5.39
CA GLU A 195 -14.19 -8.54 -4.97
C GLU A 195 -14.40 -7.02 -5.09
N GLN A 196 -13.38 -6.23 -4.78
CA GLN A 196 -13.45 -4.77 -4.73
C GLN A 196 -12.97 -4.08 -6.02
N GLY A 197 -12.30 -4.81 -6.92
CA GLY A 197 -11.71 -4.23 -8.13
C GLY A 197 -10.53 -3.29 -7.85
N TRP A 198 -9.82 -3.49 -6.74
CA TRP A 198 -8.70 -2.62 -6.37
C TRP A 198 -7.53 -2.71 -7.35
N ALA A 199 -6.91 -1.56 -7.63
CA ALA A 199 -5.52 -1.51 -8.02
C ALA A 199 -4.67 -1.48 -6.75
N ILE A 200 -3.59 -2.26 -6.73
CA ILE A 200 -2.68 -2.35 -5.58
C ILE A 200 -1.30 -1.87 -6.02
N LEU A 201 -0.69 -1.02 -5.22
CA LEU A 201 0.72 -0.67 -5.31
C LEU A 201 1.39 -1.07 -3.99
N GLN A 202 2.29 -2.05 -4.03
CA GLN A 202 2.89 -2.59 -2.82
C GLN A 202 4.42 -2.60 -2.87
N ILE A 203 5.05 -2.32 -1.73
CA ILE A 203 6.47 -2.59 -1.52
C ILE A 203 6.60 -4.00 -0.95
N SER A 204 7.47 -4.82 -1.54
CA SER A 204 7.77 -6.16 -1.05
C SER A 204 9.26 -6.45 -1.14
N HIS A 205 9.75 -7.22 -0.16
CA HIS A 205 11.07 -7.84 -0.16
C HIS A 205 11.02 -9.33 -0.52
N ASP A 206 9.83 -9.94 -0.51
CA ASP A 206 9.63 -11.34 -0.90
C ASP A 206 9.41 -11.44 -2.41
N LEU A 207 10.48 -11.76 -3.14
CA LEU A 207 10.44 -11.88 -4.59
C LEU A 207 9.63 -13.10 -5.05
N ASP A 208 9.57 -14.16 -4.24
CA ASP A 208 8.80 -15.37 -4.57
C ASP A 208 7.30 -15.10 -4.46
N MET A 209 6.89 -14.36 -3.44
CA MET A 209 5.51 -13.89 -3.32
C MET A 209 5.17 -12.96 -4.51
N VAL A 210 6.04 -12.01 -4.85
CA VAL A 210 5.84 -11.10 -5.98
C VAL A 210 5.65 -11.87 -7.28
N ARG A 211 6.47 -12.89 -7.55
CA ARG A 211 6.33 -13.76 -8.73
C ARG A 211 4.97 -14.46 -8.79
N ARG A 212 4.47 -14.94 -7.64
CA ARG A 212 3.23 -15.72 -7.59
C ARG A 212 1.95 -14.89 -7.58
N SER A 213 2.02 -13.65 -7.08
CA SER A 213 0.80 -12.90 -6.71
C SER A 213 0.64 -11.56 -7.41
N CYS A 214 1.72 -10.97 -7.95
CA CYS A 214 1.65 -9.66 -8.58
C CYS A 214 1.52 -9.76 -10.10
N ASP A 215 0.82 -8.79 -10.68
CA ASP A 215 0.66 -8.68 -12.15
C ASP A 215 1.83 -7.93 -12.77
N ARG A 216 2.45 -7.00 -12.02
CA ARG A 216 3.54 -6.15 -12.49
C ARG A 216 4.59 -5.92 -11.40
N VAL A 217 5.82 -5.65 -11.83
CA VAL A 217 6.96 -5.35 -10.97
C VAL A 217 7.66 -4.08 -11.46
N LEU A 218 8.11 -3.28 -10.52
CA LEU A 218 8.97 -2.11 -10.70
C LEU A 218 10.24 -2.34 -9.89
N CYS A 219 11.40 -2.46 -10.56
CA CYS A 219 12.70 -2.57 -9.87
C CYS A 219 13.26 -1.17 -9.63
N LEU A 220 13.35 -0.78 -8.37
CA LEU A 220 13.79 0.55 -7.97
C LEU A 220 15.15 0.48 -7.25
N ASN A 221 16.07 1.33 -7.68
CA ASN A 221 17.27 1.70 -6.90
C ASN A 221 17.61 3.16 -7.21
N ARG A 222 16.91 4.08 -6.52
CA ARG A 222 16.83 5.53 -6.79
C ARG A 222 16.25 5.89 -8.15
N THR A 223 16.58 5.13 -9.18
CA THR A 223 16.00 5.19 -10.52
C THR A 223 15.18 3.93 -10.78
N LEU A 224 14.29 3.98 -11.76
CA LEU A 224 13.57 2.79 -12.23
C LEU A 224 14.49 2.00 -13.17
N LEU A 225 14.90 0.80 -12.74
CA LEU A 225 15.82 -0.06 -13.49
C LEU A 225 15.10 -1.01 -14.44
N CYS A 226 13.95 -1.54 -14.00
CA CYS A 226 13.10 -2.40 -14.81
C CYS A 226 11.63 -2.22 -14.48
N GLN A 227 10.75 -2.55 -15.43
CA GLN A 227 9.31 -2.66 -15.21
C GLN A 227 8.70 -3.65 -16.20
N GLY A 228 7.70 -4.41 -15.75
CA GLY A 228 7.02 -5.40 -16.58
C GLY A 228 6.28 -6.45 -15.77
N THR A 229 6.02 -7.62 -16.39
CA THR A 229 5.54 -8.80 -15.65
C THR A 229 6.64 -9.33 -14.73
N PRO A 230 6.31 -10.05 -13.65
CA PRO A 230 7.31 -10.63 -12.76
C PRO A 230 8.40 -11.43 -13.48
N ASP A 231 8.02 -12.29 -14.42
CA ASP A 231 8.97 -13.13 -15.16
C ASP A 231 9.97 -12.32 -16.00
N ASN A 232 9.51 -11.22 -16.62
CA ASN A 232 10.36 -10.35 -17.42
C ASN A 232 11.20 -9.38 -16.60
N SER A 233 10.77 -9.05 -15.38
CA SER A 233 11.42 -8.04 -14.55
C SER A 233 12.35 -8.63 -13.51
N LEU A 234 12.03 -9.82 -12.94
CA LEU A 234 12.82 -10.46 -11.89
C LEU A 234 13.84 -11.46 -12.50
N THR A 235 14.51 -11.07 -13.57
CA THR A 235 15.60 -11.86 -14.15
C THR A 235 16.89 -11.71 -13.31
N PRO A 236 17.82 -12.68 -13.36
CA PRO A 236 19.10 -12.58 -12.65
C PRO A 236 19.87 -11.29 -12.98
N GLU A 237 19.81 -10.84 -14.22
CA GLU A 237 20.47 -9.62 -14.69
C GLU A 237 19.86 -8.37 -14.01
N ASN A 238 18.54 -8.25 -14.02
CA ASN A 238 17.83 -7.13 -13.41
C ASN A 238 18.00 -7.13 -11.88
N LEU A 239 17.98 -8.30 -11.26
CA LEU A 239 18.24 -8.43 -9.82
C LEU A 239 19.68 -8.07 -9.47
N SER A 240 20.65 -8.47 -10.29
CA SER A 240 22.05 -8.05 -10.12
C SER A 240 22.24 -6.54 -10.24
N LEU A 241 21.55 -5.90 -11.17
CA LEU A 241 21.55 -4.43 -11.32
C LEU A 241 20.91 -3.73 -10.12
N ALA A 242 19.81 -4.26 -9.60
CA ALA A 242 19.07 -3.64 -8.50
C ALA A 242 19.73 -3.84 -7.15
N TYR A 243 20.17 -5.06 -6.85
CA TYR A 243 20.66 -5.49 -5.51
C TYR A 243 22.17 -5.66 -5.43
N GLY A 244 22.90 -5.63 -6.57
CA GLY A 244 24.32 -5.94 -6.66
C GLY A 244 24.59 -7.40 -7.02
N SER A 245 25.76 -7.67 -7.60
CA SER A 245 26.16 -8.98 -8.14
C SER A 245 26.22 -10.12 -7.10
N GLU A 246 26.39 -9.78 -5.82
CA GLU A 246 26.44 -10.79 -4.75
C GLU A 246 25.06 -11.36 -4.40
N PHE A 247 23.97 -10.57 -4.58
CA PHE A 247 22.62 -11.01 -4.28
C PHE A 247 22.19 -12.25 -5.07
N VAL A 248 22.57 -12.33 -6.34
CA VAL A 248 22.23 -13.47 -7.22
C VAL A 248 22.93 -14.76 -6.82
N ARG A 249 24.14 -14.68 -6.26
CA ARG A 249 24.91 -15.87 -5.81
C ARG A 249 24.26 -16.58 -4.63
N TYR A 250 23.60 -15.86 -3.72
CA TYR A 250 22.95 -16.44 -2.54
C TYR A 250 21.62 -17.15 -2.86
N HIS A 251 20.91 -16.74 -3.91
CA HIS A 251 19.63 -17.33 -4.29
C HIS A 251 19.72 -18.52 -5.25
N HIS A 252 20.88 -18.78 -5.86
CA HIS A 252 21.12 -19.93 -6.73
C HIS A 252 21.87 -21.09 -6.03
N ALA A 253 22.16 -20.97 -4.75
CA ALA A 253 22.89 -21.96 -3.96
C ALA A 253 21.98 -22.81 -3.03
N CYS A 254 20.65 -22.77 -3.24
CA CYS A 254 19.67 -23.61 -2.52
C CYS A 254 18.98 -24.57 -3.45
#